data_f82b1eb5ba8a43b903c8a0ec610b32d5
#
_entry.id   f82b1eb5ba8a43b903c8a0ec610b32d5
#
_cell.length_a   1.000
_cell.length_b   1.000
_cell.length_c   1.000
_cell.angle_alpha   90.00
_cell.angle_beta   90.00
_cell.angle_gamma   90.00
#
_symmetry.space_group_name_H-M   'P 1'
#
loop_
_entity.id
_entity.type
_entity.pdbx_description
1 polymer ?
#
loop_
_entity_poly.entity_id
_entity_poly.type
_entity_poly.pdbx_seq_one_letter_code
_entity_poly.pdbx_strand_id
1 'polypeptide(L)'
;MIAEFLVKAGVRHVAGIPGHGIWTVLDAFLDYPDLNVIQVLHEQSAAHLADGYYRASGKPIAAFASIGPGAANTVVGVATAYVDSQAMMLLTGSPHTYMRGHSVLQELDRAQWANFPRVTEGITKQVWQPSRVEQLPFVMQRAWSAMTDRKSTRLNSSHLGISYAV
;
A
#
# COMPACT_ATOMS: atom_id res chain seq x y z
N MET A 1 8.63 -8.14 9.44
CA MET A 1 8.58 -6.66 9.69
C MET A 1 7.26 -6.03 9.27
N ILE A 2 6.86 -6.00 7.97
CA ILE A 2 5.56 -5.39 7.55
C ILE A 2 4.39 -6.07 8.26
N ALA A 3 4.27 -7.39 8.16
CA ALA A 3 3.20 -8.16 8.81
C ALA A 3 3.16 -7.93 10.33
N GLU A 4 4.31 -8.02 10.97
CA GLU A 4 4.46 -7.77 12.41
C GLU A 4 4.00 -6.36 12.81
N PHE A 5 4.38 -5.36 12.01
CA PHE A 5 3.95 -3.98 12.24
C PHE A 5 2.43 -3.86 12.16
N LEU A 6 1.83 -4.40 11.09
CA LEU A 6 0.37 -4.35 10.90
C LEU A 6 -0.38 -4.98 12.08
N VAL A 7 0.06 -6.17 12.51
CA VAL A 7 -0.54 -6.85 13.66
C VAL A 7 -0.39 -6.04 14.96
N LYS A 8 0.81 -5.51 15.23
CA LYS A 8 1.05 -4.64 16.40
C LYS A 8 0.25 -3.34 16.35
N ALA A 9 -0.01 -2.81 15.17
CA ALA A 9 -0.86 -1.64 14.95
C ALA A 9 -2.37 -1.94 15.05
N GLY A 10 -2.74 -3.21 15.28
CA GLY A 10 -4.13 -3.64 15.44
C GLY A 10 -4.86 -3.91 14.11
N VAL A 11 -4.14 -3.98 12.99
CA VAL A 11 -4.73 -4.37 11.70
C VAL A 11 -5.10 -5.85 11.75
N ARG A 12 -6.34 -6.17 11.40
CA ARG A 12 -6.87 -7.54 11.39
C ARG A 12 -7.06 -8.10 9.99
N HIS A 13 -7.11 -7.25 8.99
CA HIS A 13 -7.39 -7.63 7.63
C HIS A 13 -6.43 -6.93 6.67
N VAL A 14 -6.01 -7.66 5.66
CA VAL A 14 -5.35 -7.12 4.46
C VAL A 14 -6.07 -7.64 3.24
N ALA A 15 -6.25 -6.83 2.21
CA ALA A 15 -7.01 -7.20 1.03
C ALA A 15 -6.22 -6.92 -0.24
N GLY A 16 -6.26 -7.84 -1.22
CA GLY A 16 -5.56 -7.61 -2.47
C GLY A 16 -5.52 -8.82 -3.40
N ILE A 17 -4.72 -8.71 -4.45
CA ILE A 17 -4.41 -9.80 -5.37
C ILE A 17 -2.93 -10.16 -5.25
N PRO A 18 -2.62 -11.44 -4.99
CA PRO A 18 -1.25 -11.92 -4.99
C PRO A 18 -0.55 -11.69 -6.33
N GLY A 19 0.73 -11.37 -6.30
CA GLY A 19 1.54 -11.23 -7.50
C GLY A 19 3.03 -11.19 -7.19
N HIS A 20 3.85 -11.41 -8.22
CA HIS A 20 5.29 -11.60 -8.06
C HIS A 20 6.02 -10.45 -7.37
N GLY A 21 5.54 -9.22 -7.51
CA GLY A 21 6.18 -8.05 -6.91
C GLY A 21 5.94 -7.88 -5.41
N ILE A 22 5.09 -8.73 -4.78
CA ILE A 22 4.76 -8.63 -3.36
C ILE A 22 4.82 -9.99 -2.63
N TRP A 23 5.31 -11.04 -3.27
CA TRP A 23 5.31 -12.39 -2.69
C TRP A 23 5.96 -12.51 -1.32
N THR A 24 7.10 -11.88 -1.11
CA THR A 24 7.79 -11.93 0.19
C THR A 24 6.98 -11.30 1.32
N VAL A 25 6.17 -10.31 1.02
CA VAL A 25 5.25 -9.71 2.01
C VAL A 25 4.08 -10.65 2.30
N LEU A 26 3.54 -11.29 1.25
CA LEU A 26 2.43 -12.25 1.39
C LEU A 26 2.86 -13.50 2.13
N ASP A 27 4.06 -14.03 1.84
CA ASP A 27 4.65 -15.16 2.56
C ASP A 27 4.75 -14.85 4.06
N ALA A 28 5.25 -13.65 4.40
CA ALA A 28 5.32 -13.21 5.78
C ALA A 28 3.95 -13.05 6.48
N PHE A 29 2.85 -12.90 5.75
CA PHE A 29 1.51 -12.86 6.37
C PHE A 29 1.08 -14.22 6.91
N LEU A 30 1.60 -15.32 6.34
CA LEU A 30 1.30 -16.69 6.80
C LEU A 30 1.79 -16.96 8.23
N ASP A 31 2.82 -16.25 8.67
CA ASP A 31 3.36 -16.37 10.04
C ASP A 31 2.46 -15.71 11.10
N TYR A 32 1.42 -14.97 10.67
CA TYR A 32 0.55 -14.20 11.55
C TYR A 32 -0.92 -14.62 11.38
N PRO A 33 -1.38 -15.69 12.04
CA PRO A 33 -2.73 -16.24 11.88
C PRO A 33 -3.85 -15.26 12.28
N ASP A 34 -3.54 -14.25 13.07
CA ASP A 34 -4.47 -13.16 13.42
C ASP A 34 -4.68 -12.14 12.30
N LEU A 35 -3.87 -12.19 11.23
CA LEU A 35 -3.96 -11.31 10.07
C LEU A 35 -4.71 -12.03 8.95
N ASN A 36 -5.99 -11.70 8.79
CA ASN A 36 -6.81 -12.30 7.74
C ASN A 36 -6.48 -11.69 6.37
N VAL A 37 -6.02 -12.54 5.46
CA VAL A 37 -5.71 -12.16 4.06
C VAL A 37 -6.95 -12.40 3.19
N ILE A 38 -7.51 -11.32 2.66
CA ILE A 38 -8.71 -11.34 1.82
C ILE A 38 -8.28 -11.20 0.36
N GLN A 39 -8.37 -12.28 -0.40
CA GLN A 39 -8.16 -12.22 -1.84
C GLN A 39 -9.40 -11.66 -2.52
N VAL A 40 -9.21 -10.68 -3.39
CA VAL A 40 -10.24 -10.08 -4.22
C VAL A 40 -10.06 -10.47 -5.69
N LEU A 41 -11.04 -10.15 -6.53
CA LEU A 41 -10.99 -10.46 -7.97
C LEU A 41 -10.43 -9.31 -8.82
N HIS A 42 -10.29 -8.13 -8.24
CA HIS A 42 -9.72 -6.95 -8.89
C HIS A 42 -9.11 -6.04 -7.83
N GLU A 43 -7.95 -5.43 -8.08
CA GLU A 43 -7.21 -4.63 -7.09
C GLU A 43 -7.99 -3.38 -6.66
N GLN A 44 -8.79 -2.80 -7.53
CA GLN A 44 -9.70 -1.72 -7.18
C GLN A 44 -10.65 -2.11 -6.05
N SER A 45 -11.13 -3.36 -6.05
CA SER A 45 -12.01 -3.86 -4.99
C SER A 45 -11.30 -3.91 -3.64
N ALA A 46 -9.99 -4.20 -3.63
CA ALA A 46 -9.20 -4.18 -2.40
C ALA A 46 -9.13 -2.78 -1.79
N ALA A 47 -8.89 -1.76 -2.62
CA ALA A 47 -8.85 -0.38 -2.18
C ALA A 47 -10.24 0.10 -1.68
N HIS A 48 -11.32 -0.21 -2.40
CA HIS A 48 -12.67 0.11 -1.95
C HIS A 48 -13.08 -0.66 -0.68
N LEU A 49 -12.61 -1.91 -0.53
CA LEU A 49 -12.84 -2.67 0.71
C LEU A 49 -12.17 -1.98 1.90
N ALA A 50 -10.92 -1.51 1.73
CA ALA A 50 -10.21 -0.78 2.77
C ALA A 50 -10.92 0.53 3.13
N ASP A 51 -11.38 1.29 2.15
CA ASP A 51 -12.18 2.49 2.32
C ASP A 51 -13.49 2.21 3.08
N GLY A 52 -14.28 1.24 2.61
CA GLY A 52 -15.55 0.85 3.23
C GLY A 52 -15.37 0.31 4.65
N TYR A 53 -14.32 -0.46 4.88
CA TYR A 53 -14.02 -0.97 6.21
C TYR A 53 -13.72 0.16 7.21
N TYR A 54 -12.92 1.15 6.79
CA TYR A 54 -12.66 2.32 7.64
C TYR A 54 -13.92 3.12 7.92
N ARG A 55 -14.78 3.37 6.93
CA ARG A 55 -16.07 4.05 7.10
C ARG A 55 -16.96 3.35 8.14
N ALA A 56 -17.01 2.02 8.09
CA ALA A 56 -17.87 1.24 8.97
C ALA A 56 -17.31 1.07 10.38
N SER A 57 -15.98 0.93 10.52
CA SER A 57 -15.34 0.54 11.78
C SER A 57 -14.51 1.62 12.46
N GLY A 58 -14.10 2.65 11.72
CA GLY A 58 -13.11 3.63 12.17
C GLY A 58 -11.69 3.05 12.31
N LYS A 59 -11.45 1.82 11.84
CA LYS A 59 -10.15 1.13 11.92
C LYS A 59 -9.57 0.98 10.51
N PRO A 60 -8.33 1.44 10.26
CA PRO A 60 -7.72 1.26 8.96
C PRO A 60 -7.26 -0.19 8.75
N ILE A 61 -7.31 -0.62 7.49
CA ILE A 61 -6.68 -1.87 7.03
C ILE A 61 -5.73 -1.57 5.87
N ALA A 62 -4.95 -2.56 5.45
CA ALA A 62 -4.07 -2.42 4.31
C ALA A 62 -4.69 -3.09 3.06
N ALA A 63 -4.67 -2.36 1.94
CA ALA A 63 -4.83 -2.94 0.63
C ALA A 63 -3.45 -3.28 0.06
N PHE A 64 -3.34 -4.35 -0.71
CA PHE A 64 -2.09 -4.71 -1.38
C PHE A 64 -2.30 -5.04 -2.86
N ALA A 65 -1.30 -4.76 -3.66
CA ALA A 65 -1.27 -5.10 -5.08
C ALA A 65 0.15 -5.42 -5.54
N SER A 66 0.25 -6.15 -6.64
CA SER A 66 1.54 -6.40 -7.30
C SER A 66 2.09 -5.11 -7.93
N ILE A 67 3.07 -5.21 -8.80
CA ILE A 67 3.66 -4.10 -9.54
C ILE A 67 2.81 -3.71 -10.75
N GLY A 68 3.12 -2.58 -11.35
CA GLY A 68 2.65 -2.16 -12.67
C GLY A 68 1.13 -2.05 -12.77
N PRO A 69 0.51 -2.78 -13.72
CA PRO A 69 -0.93 -2.72 -13.94
C PRO A 69 -1.76 -3.04 -12.69
N GLY A 70 -1.34 -4.02 -11.88
CA GLY A 70 -2.01 -4.35 -10.62
C GLY A 70 -2.01 -3.17 -9.64
N ALA A 71 -0.86 -2.52 -9.48
CA ALA A 71 -0.78 -1.31 -8.67
C ALA A 71 -1.65 -0.18 -9.27
N ALA A 72 -1.63 0.03 -10.59
CA ALA A 72 -2.42 1.05 -11.27
C ALA A 72 -3.93 0.85 -11.08
N ASN A 73 -4.40 -0.39 -11.04
CA ASN A 73 -5.81 -0.71 -10.80
C ASN A 73 -6.33 -0.23 -9.43
N THR A 74 -5.46 0.04 -8.46
CA THR A 74 -5.88 0.56 -7.15
C THR A 74 -6.23 2.05 -7.16
N VAL A 75 -5.82 2.79 -8.18
CA VAL A 75 -5.88 4.25 -8.24
C VAL A 75 -7.27 4.80 -7.98
N VAL A 76 -8.31 4.20 -8.58
CA VAL A 76 -9.70 4.67 -8.41
C VAL A 76 -10.15 4.55 -6.95
N GLY A 77 -9.91 3.40 -6.32
CA GLY A 77 -10.28 3.21 -4.91
C GLY A 77 -9.49 4.10 -3.95
N VAL A 78 -8.20 4.30 -4.25
CA VAL A 78 -7.34 5.23 -3.47
C VAL A 78 -7.84 6.65 -3.60
N ALA A 79 -8.17 7.11 -4.83
CA ALA A 79 -8.69 8.45 -5.07
C ALA A 79 -10.03 8.66 -4.35
N THR A 80 -10.93 7.65 -4.37
CA THR A 80 -12.22 7.72 -3.66
C THR A 80 -12.00 7.94 -2.17
N ALA A 81 -11.15 7.12 -1.57
CA ALA A 81 -10.85 7.23 -0.15
C ALA A 81 -10.12 8.56 0.16
N TYR A 82 -9.25 9.07 -0.74
CA TYR A 82 -8.55 10.35 -0.62
C TYR A 82 -9.52 11.54 -0.54
N VAL A 83 -10.48 11.61 -1.44
CA VAL A 83 -11.47 12.71 -1.46
C VAL A 83 -12.26 12.78 -0.15
N ASP A 84 -12.61 11.63 0.41
CA ASP A 84 -13.42 11.53 1.63
C ASP A 84 -12.58 11.39 2.92
N SER A 85 -11.27 11.57 2.84
CA SER A 85 -10.38 11.52 4.00
C SER A 85 -10.47 10.22 4.81
N GLN A 86 -10.62 9.08 4.11
CA GLN A 86 -10.69 7.77 4.74
C GLN A 86 -9.29 7.17 4.88
N ALA A 87 -8.93 6.72 6.08
CA ALA A 87 -7.61 6.19 6.34
C ALA A 87 -7.45 4.76 5.80
N MET A 88 -6.48 4.55 4.92
CA MET A 88 -6.07 3.23 4.42
C MET A 88 -4.58 3.21 4.12
N MET A 89 -3.98 2.05 4.19
CA MET A 89 -2.62 1.81 3.76
C MET A 89 -2.63 1.02 2.44
N LEU A 90 -1.90 1.52 1.43
CA LEU A 90 -1.69 0.78 0.19
C LEU A 90 -0.25 0.25 0.16
N LEU A 91 -0.11 -1.05 0.04
CA LEU A 91 1.15 -1.75 -0.14
C LEU A 91 1.26 -2.23 -1.59
N THR A 92 2.21 -1.70 -2.34
CA THR A 92 2.41 -2.13 -3.73
C THR A 92 3.80 -2.72 -3.92
N GLY A 93 3.87 -3.73 -4.77
CA GLY A 93 5.13 -4.30 -5.20
C GLY A 93 5.94 -3.30 -6.04
N SER A 94 7.22 -3.55 -6.13
CA SER A 94 8.16 -2.84 -7.00
C SER A 94 9.18 -3.86 -7.53
N PRO A 95 9.75 -3.65 -8.72
CA PRO A 95 10.87 -4.47 -9.17
C PRO A 95 12.04 -4.41 -8.20
N HIS A 96 12.88 -5.43 -8.22
CA HIS A 96 14.15 -5.40 -7.49
C HIS A 96 14.92 -4.12 -7.78
N THR A 97 15.57 -3.55 -6.77
CA THR A 97 16.25 -2.25 -6.90
C THR A 97 17.28 -2.21 -8.01
N TYR A 98 18.00 -3.33 -8.23
CA TYR A 98 19.01 -3.45 -9.30
C TYR A 98 18.40 -3.64 -10.71
N MET A 99 17.10 -3.96 -10.79
CA MET A 99 16.40 -4.17 -12.07
C MET A 99 15.55 -2.97 -12.49
N ARG A 100 15.44 -1.96 -11.65
CA ARG A 100 14.64 -0.76 -11.97
C ARG A 100 15.16 -0.06 -13.23
N GLY A 101 14.24 0.29 -14.12
CA GLY A 101 14.56 0.94 -15.37
C GLY A 101 15.06 -0.01 -16.48
N HIS A 102 15.13 -1.31 -16.21
CA HIS A 102 15.57 -2.31 -17.19
C HIS A 102 14.42 -3.01 -17.93
N SER A 103 13.21 -2.43 -17.86
CA SER A 103 12.01 -2.93 -18.55
C SER A 103 11.65 -4.37 -18.18
N VAL A 104 11.76 -4.72 -16.92
CA VAL A 104 11.29 -6.00 -16.43
C VAL A 104 9.77 -6.13 -16.55
N LEU A 105 9.26 -7.36 -16.46
CA LEU A 105 7.85 -7.65 -16.60
C LEU A 105 6.98 -6.74 -15.71
N GLN A 106 6.01 -6.08 -16.32
CA GLN A 106 5.05 -5.17 -15.66
C GLN A 106 5.65 -3.93 -14.98
N GLU A 107 6.92 -3.65 -15.18
CA GLU A 107 7.52 -2.45 -14.63
C GLU A 107 6.97 -1.18 -15.31
N LEU A 108 6.51 -0.24 -14.52
CA LEU A 108 6.14 1.10 -14.98
C LEU A 108 7.30 2.10 -14.92
N ASP A 109 8.32 1.81 -14.12
CA ASP A 109 9.44 2.73 -13.87
C ASP A 109 10.60 2.54 -14.87
N ARG A 110 10.31 2.71 -16.16
CA ARG A 110 11.25 2.45 -17.25
C ARG A 110 12.50 3.33 -17.24
N ALA A 111 12.42 4.50 -16.64
CA ALA A 111 13.50 5.48 -16.65
C ALA A 111 13.95 5.83 -15.22
N GLN A 112 13.67 5.00 -14.25
CA GLN A 112 13.94 5.25 -12.82
C GLN A 112 13.26 6.53 -12.29
N TRP A 113 12.13 6.90 -12.88
CA TRP A 113 11.40 8.13 -12.52
C TRP A 113 10.34 7.94 -11.46
N ALA A 114 10.31 6.78 -10.79
CA ALA A 114 9.31 6.44 -9.79
C ALA A 114 7.87 6.65 -10.31
N ASN A 115 7.56 6.08 -11.48
CA ASN A 115 6.32 6.38 -12.21
C ASN A 115 5.08 6.06 -11.40
N PHE A 116 5.02 4.91 -10.71
CA PHE A 116 3.85 4.59 -9.89
C PHE A 116 3.74 5.47 -8.64
N PRO A 117 4.79 5.74 -7.84
CA PRO A 117 4.75 6.77 -6.81
C PRO A 117 4.21 8.11 -7.29
N ARG A 118 4.65 8.59 -8.45
CA ARG A 118 4.16 9.85 -9.05
C ARG A 118 2.69 9.80 -9.45
N VAL A 119 2.19 8.67 -9.92
CA VAL A 119 0.75 8.49 -10.22
C VAL A 119 -0.09 8.68 -8.97
N THR A 120 0.40 8.26 -7.82
CA THR A 120 -0.34 8.30 -6.55
C THR A 120 -0.09 9.55 -5.71
N GLU A 121 0.93 10.34 -6.02
CA GLU A 121 1.28 11.56 -5.27
C GLU A 121 0.12 12.55 -5.13
N GLY A 122 -0.67 12.73 -6.20
CA GLY A 122 -1.81 13.65 -6.21
C GLY A 122 -3.06 13.15 -5.49
N ILE A 123 -3.10 11.87 -5.14
CA ILE A 123 -4.26 11.19 -4.53
C ILE A 123 -3.90 10.47 -3.23
N THR A 124 -2.73 10.77 -2.67
CA THR A 124 -2.26 10.22 -1.40
C THR A 124 -1.68 11.33 -0.53
N LYS A 125 -1.73 11.16 0.76
CA LYS A 125 -1.13 12.10 1.70
C LYS A 125 0.39 12.09 1.64
N GLN A 126 0.97 10.90 1.54
CA GLN A 126 2.40 10.68 1.34
C GLN A 126 2.65 9.35 0.65
N VAL A 127 3.75 9.27 -0.09
CA VAL A 127 4.24 8.07 -0.76
C VAL A 127 5.67 7.82 -0.33
N TRP A 128 6.02 6.55 -0.06
CA TRP A 128 7.38 6.12 0.24
C TRP A 128 7.78 4.98 -0.68
N GLN A 129 9.00 5.04 -1.16
CA GLN A 129 9.61 3.98 -1.94
C GLN A 129 10.96 3.59 -1.30
N PRO A 130 10.95 2.80 -0.22
CA PRO A 130 12.18 2.37 0.42
C PRO A 130 13.02 1.53 -0.55
N SER A 131 14.31 1.80 -0.60
CA SER A 131 15.27 1.07 -1.43
C SER A 131 16.02 -0.01 -0.65
N ARG A 132 15.88 -0.06 0.67
CA ARG A 132 16.52 -0.98 1.57
C ARG A 132 15.55 -1.48 2.63
N VAL A 133 15.71 -2.72 3.01
CA VAL A 133 14.84 -3.39 3.99
C VAL A 133 14.92 -2.76 5.39
N GLU A 134 16.08 -2.21 5.73
CA GLU A 134 16.32 -1.55 7.02
C GLU A 134 15.51 -0.25 7.18
N GLN A 135 15.04 0.32 6.09
CA GLN A 135 14.19 1.52 6.10
C GLN A 135 12.74 1.20 6.47
N LEU A 136 12.30 -0.05 6.33
CA LEU A 136 10.90 -0.44 6.50
C LEU A 136 10.32 -0.09 7.87
N PRO A 137 10.98 -0.35 9.01
CA PRO A 137 10.41 -0.02 10.31
C PRO A 137 10.11 1.48 10.44
N PHE A 138 11.03 2.32 9.98
CA PHE A 138 10.88 3.76 9.98
C PHE A 138 9.76 4.22 9.03
N VAL A 139 9.74 3.68 7.80
CA VAL A 139 8.71 4.00 6.80
C VAL A 139 7.33 3.58 7.28
N MET A 140 7.17 2.37 7.81
CA MET A 140 5.90 1.88 8.32
C MET A 140 5.36 2.74 9.47
N GLN A 141 6.23 3.14 10.38
CA GLN A 141 5.85 4.01 11.50
C GLN A 141 5.41 5.40 11.02
N ARG A 142 6.19 6.02 10.11
CA ARG A 142 5.84 7.32 9.51
C ARG A 142 4.54 7.25 8.73
N ALA A 143 4.40 6.20 7.97
CA ALA A 143 3.25 5.89 7.18
C ALA A 143 1.98 5.80 8.03
N TRP A 144 2.05 5.03 9.09
CA TRP A 144 0.95 4.88 10.04
C TRP A 144 0.59 6.20 10.70
N SER A 145 1.59 6.94 11.18
CA SER A 145 1.37 8.25 11.80
C SER A 145 0.72 9.23 10.83
N ALA A 146 1.21 9.31 9.59
CA ALA A 146 0.64 10.19 8.57
C ALA A 146 -0.82 9.84 8.24
N MET A 147 -1.13 8.56 8.14
CA MET A 147 -2.48 8.05 7.85
C MET A 147 -3.46 8.32 9.01
N THR A 148 -3.02 8.15 10.26
CA THR A 148 -3.88 8.27 11.44
C THR A 148 -3.92 9.67 12.04
N ASP A 149 -3.04 10.58 11.61
CA ASP A 149 -3.04 11.96 12.10
C ASP A 149 -4.24 12.76 11.58
N ARG A 150 -5.24 12.94 12.44
CA ARG A 150 -6.47 13.69 12.16
C ARG A 150 -6.26 15.21 12.09
N LYS A 151 -5.16 15.76 12.63
CA LYS A 151 -4.95 17.22 12.66
C LYS A 151 -4.57 17.77 11.29
N SER A 152 -3.93 16.97 10.44
CA SER A 152 -3.62 17.37 9.07
C SER A 152 -4.76 17.12 8.09
N THR A 153 -5.84 16.45 8.50
CA THR A 153 -7.00 16.08 7.67
C THR A 153 -7.93 17.22 7.32
N ARG A 154 -7.81 18.39 7.95
CA ARG A 154 -8.61 19.57 7.56
C ARG A 154 -8.15 20.24 6.26
N LEU A 155 -6.96 19.89 5.76
CA LEU A 155 -6.39 20.47 4.53
C LEU A 155 -5.88 19.41 3.53
N ASN A 156 -5.74 18.13 3.92
CA ASN A 156 -5.27 17.05 3.03
C ASN A 156 -5.77 15.70 3.51
N SER A 157 -6.48 15.00 2.67
CA SER A 157 -6.98 13.64 2.87
C SER A 157 -5.84 12.61 3.04
N SER A 158 -6.06 11.62 3.88
CA SER A 158 -5.02 10.75 4.41
C SER A 158 -4.98 9.39 3.74
N HIS A 159 -4.21 9.26 2.67
CA HIS A 159 -3.85 7.96 2.09
C HIS A 159 -2.36 7.79 2.02
N LEU A 160 -1.92 6.57 2.19
CA LEU A 160 -0.53 6.19 2.19
C LEU A 160 -0.29 5.14 1.13
N GLY A 161 0.50 5.47 0.13
CA GLY A 161 1.07 4.48 -0.78
C GLY A 161 2.48 4.11 -0.33
N ILE A 162 2.74 2.84 -0.07
CA ILE A 162 4.08 2.30 0.13
C ILE A 162 4.37 1.38 -1.04
N SER A 163 5.37 1.74 -1.84
CA SER A 163 5.91 0.86 -2.87
C SER A 163 7.14 0.17 -2.28
N TYR A 164 7.11 -1.15 -2.22
CA TYR A 164 8.18 -1.98 -1.67
C TYR A 164 8.88 -2.76 -2.77
N ALA A 165 10.21 -2.67 -2.77
CA ALA A 165 11.08 -3.50 -3.59
C ALA A 165 11.87 -4.47 -2.70
N VAL A 166 11.87 -5.73 -3.06
CA VAL A 166 12.74 -6.76 -2.48
C VAL A 166 14.08 -6.77 -3.19
#